data_0fbd2098ec2f4d7db7ea7fe23eb6217a
#
_entry.id   0fbd2098ec2f4d7db7ea7fe23eb6217a
#
_cell.length_a   1.000
_cell.length_b   1.000
_cell.length_c   1.000
_cell.angle_alpha   90.00
_cell.angle_beta   90.00
_cell.angle_gamma   90.00
#
_symmetry.space_group_name_H-M   'P 1'
#
loop_
_entity.id
_entity.type
_entity.pdbx_description
1 polymer ?
#
loop_
_entity_poly.entity_id
_entity_poly.type
_entity_poly.pdbx_seq_one_letter_code
_entity_poly.pdbx_strand_id
1 'polypeptide(L)'
;MIVRCAYLEGDVLPENRERFDAFIAAEVVPLMKRFPDVQSVRVMRAAEVEAGGHSLYMSFESAYPSQEALNYALSQPIRLELRAKMKEILPLFQGRLFHITQAMIADEKTA
;
A
#
# COMPACT_ATOMS: atom_id res chain seq x y z
N MET A 1 11.96 1.76 -13.45
CA MET A 1 11.08 2.05 -12.31
C MET A 1 10.46 0.77 -11.80
N ILE A 2 10.55 0.54 -10.53
CA ILE A 2 9.96 -0.60 -9.82
C ILE A 2 8.89 -0.07 -8.89
N VAL A 3 7.74 -0.73 -8.85
CA VAL A 3 6.64 -0.35 -7.97
C VAL A 3 6.31 -1.51 -7.05
N ARG A 4 6.45 -1.26 -5.75
CA ARG A 4 6.00 -2.22 -4.74
C ARG A 4 4.53 -1.97 -4.47
N CYS A 5 3.72 -2.97 -4.72
CA CYS A 5 2.28 -2.90 -4.50
C CYS A 5 1.89 -3.82 -3.35
N ALA A 6 1.10 -3.30 -2.42
CA ALA A 6 0.47 -4.08 -1.36
C ALA A 6 -1.03 -4.06 -1.57
N TYR A 7 -1.67 -5.20 -1.38
CA TYR A 7 -3.11 -5.35 -1.58
C TYR A 7 -3.77 -5.89 -0.33
N LEU A 8 -4.87 -5.26 0.07
CA LEU A 8 -5.76 -5.76 1.09
C LEU A 8 -6.96 -6.41 0.40
N GLU A 9 -6.92 -7.73 0.29
CA GLU A 9 -8.02 -8.52 -0.29
C GLU A 9 -8.96 -8.96 0.82
N GLY A 10 -10.17 -8.43 0.78
CA GLY A 10 -11.16 -8.64 1.84
C GLY A 10 -11.98 -7.39 2.06
N ASP A 11 -12.34 -7.13 3.30
CA ASP A 11 -13.16 -5.97 3.63
C ASP A 11 -12.94 -5.49 5.06
N VAL A 12 -13.44 -4.29 5.32
CA VAL A 12 -13.55 -3.69 6.65
C VAL A 12 -15.05 -3.48 6.91
N LEU A 13 -15.52 -3.82 8.10
CA LEU A 13 -16.92 -3.59 8.45
C LEU A 13 -17.31 -2.12 8.21
N PRO A 14 -18.50 -1.84 7.66
CA PRO A 14 -18.90 -0.47 7.31
C PRO A 14 -18.69 0.55 8.42
N GLU A 15 -19.00 0.19 9.68
CA GLU A 15 -18.85 1.07 10.83
C GLU A 15 -17.39 1.42 11.15
N ASN A 16 -16.43 0.66 10.62
CA ASN A 16 -14.99 0.86 10.88
C ASN A 16 -14.24 1.45 9.68
N ARG A 17 -14.87 1.59 8.52
CA ARG A 17 -14.18 2.02 7.29
C ARG A 17 -13.59 3.41 7.39
N GLU A 18 -14.36 4.36 7.91
CA GLU A 18 -13.88 5.74 8.05
C GLU A 18 -12.64 5.80 8.97
N ARG A 19 -12.71 5.11 10.09
CA ARG A 19 -11.59 5.04 11.05
C ARG A 19 -10.37 4.35 10.43
N PHE A 20 -10.58 3.24 9.72
CA PHE A 20 -9.50 2.51 9.06
C PHE A 20 -8.81 3.40 8.02
N ASP A 21 -9.58 3.99 7.11
CA ASP A 21 -9.04 4.82 6.03
C ASP A 21 -8.31 6.05 6.58
N ALA A 22 -8.86 6.69 7.61
CA ALA A 22 -8.23 7.85 8.25
C ALA A 22 -6.90 7.48 8.92
N PHE A 23 -6.83 6.32 9.57
CA PHE A 23 -5.58 5.83 10.17
C PHE A 23 -4.52 5.58 9.11
N ILE A 24 -4.89 4.96 8.00
CA ILE A 24 -3.95 4.73 6.88
C ILE A 24 -3.39 6.06 6.38
N ALA A 25 -4.25 7.03 6.12
CA ALA A 25 -3.83 8.33 5.59
C ALA A 25 -2.95 9.11 6.57
N ALA A 26 -3.30 9.10 7.86
CA ALA A 26 -2.62 9.91 8.87
C ALA A 26 -1.38 9.26 9.46
N GLU A 27 -1.37 7.93 9.61
CA GLU A 27 -0.32 7.22 10.36
C GLU A 27 0.57 6.33 9.48
N VAL A 28 0.03 5.75 8.41
CA VAL A 28 0.75 4.80 7.56
C VAL A 28 1.46 5.50 6.41
N VAL A 29 0.76 6.35 5.69
CA VAL A 29 1.34 7.07 4.54
C VAL A 29 2.60 7.86 4.90
N PRO A 30 2.65 8.62 6.01
CA PRO A 30 3.87 9.32 6.41
C PRO A 30 5.08 8.39 6.59
N LEU A 31 4.87 7.18 7.11
CA LEU A 31 5.95 6.20 7.26
C LEU A 31 6.40 5.66 5.90
N MET A 32 5.47 5.41 4.99
CA MET A 32 5.82 4.97 3.63
C MET A 32 6.72 5.98 2.93
N LYS A 33 6.47 7.27 3.13
CA LYS A 33 7.26 8.36 2.55
C LYS A 33 8.67 8.46 3.11
N ARG A 34 8.95 7.82 4.23
CA ARG A 34 10.28 7.85 4.87
C ARG A 34 11.21 6.74 4.40
N PHE A 35 10.74 5.81 3.57
CA PHE A 35 11.62 4.78 3.01
C PHE A 35 12.66 5.45 2.10
N PRO A 36 13.95 5.06 2.21
CA PRO A 36 14.99 5.66 1.37
C PRO A 36 14.71 5.42 -0.12
N ASP A 37 14.97 6.45 -0.92
CA ASP A 37 14.82 6.47 -2.37
C ASP A 37 13.39 6.29 -2.90
N VAL A 38 12.38 6.26 -2.05
CA VAL A 38 11.00 6.22 -2.51
C VAL A 38 10.68 7.51 -3.28
N GLN A 39 10.13 7.37 -4.47
CA GLN A 39 9.86 8.49 -5.37
C GLN A 39 8.40 8.93 -5.34
N SER A 40 7.50 8.01 -5.07
CA SER A 40 6.08 8.33 -4.94
C SER A 40 5.38 7.28 -4.10
N VAL A 41 4.31 7.71 -3.44
CA VAL A 41 3.45 6.83 -2.64
C VAL A 41 2.01 7.13 -3.03
N ARG A 42 1.25 6.10 -3.35
CA ARG A 42 -0.18 6.22 -3.61
C ARG A 42 -0.92 5.16 -2.83
N VAL A 43 -2.05 5.55 -2.26
CA VAL A 43 -2.95 4.63 -1.58
C VAL A 43 -4.36 4.86 -2.12
N MET A 44 -5.01 3.78 -2.52
CA MET A 44 -6.32 3.84 -3.14
C MET A 44 -7.25 2.84 -2.49
N ARG A 45 -8.47 3.25 -2.21
CA ARG A 45 -9.52 2.34 -1.81
C ARG A 45 -10.34 1.99 -3.04
N ALA A 46 -10.70 0.71 -3.18
CA ALA A 46 -11.56 0.30 -4.27
C ALA A 46 -12.92 0.99 -4.13
N ALA A 47 -13.29 1.75 -5.16
CA ALA A 47 -14.58 2.44 -5.20
C ALA A 47 -15.67 1.52 -5.72
N GLU A 48 -15.30 0.62 -6.65
CA GLU A 48 -16.23 -0.29 -7.32
C GLU A 48 -15.46 -1.52 -7.78
N VAL A 49 -16.04 -2.69 -7.59
CA VAL A 49 -15.49 -3.97 -8.07
C VAL A 49 -16.54 -4.60 -8.97
N GLU A 50 -16.14 -4.97 -10.19
CA GLU A 50 -17.04 -5.63 -11.13
C GLU A 50 -17.53 -6.96 -10.58
N ALA A 51 -18.73 -7.37 -10.98
CA ALA A 51 -19.30 -8.66 -10.62
C ALA A 51 -18.36 -9.77 -11.06
N GLY A 52 -18.05 -10.69 -10.12
CA GLY A 52 -17.07 -11.76 -10.35
C GLY A 52 -15.62 -11.38 -10.11
N GLY A 53 -15.33 -10.12 -9.83
CA GLY A 53 -14.00 -9.67 -9.46
C GLY A 53 -13.64 -10.07 -8.03
N HIS A 54 -12.34 -9.98 -7.73
CA HIS A 54 -11.85 -10.22 -6.38
C HIS A 54 -12.26 -9.07 -5.45
N SER A 55 -12.53 -9.41 -4.20
CA SER A 55 -12.88 -8.42 -3.18
C SER A 55 -11.62 -7.69 -2.73
N LEU A 56 -11.29 -6.60 -3.38
CA LEU A 56 -10.15 -5.76 -3.03
C LEU A 56 -10.64 -4.53 -2.26
N TYR A 57 -10.13 -4.34 -1.04
CA TYR A 57 -10.51 -3.16 -0.26
C TYR A 57 -9.60 -1.97 -0.55
N MET A 58 -8.28 -2.18 -0.54
CA MET A 58 -7.30 -1.10 -0.62
C MET A 58 -6.02 -1.57 -1.30
N SER A 59 -5.36 -0.68 -2.01
CA SER A 59 -4.05 -0.92 -2.58
C SER A 59 -3.08 0.20 -2.20
N PHE A 60 -1.81 -0.18 -2.00
CA PHE A 60 -0.72 0.72 -1.67
C PHE A 60 0.32 0.59 -2.75
N GLU A 61 0.85 1.70 -3.26
CA GLU A 61 1.91 1.69 -4.25
C GLU A 61 3.04 2.60 -3.81
N SER A 62 4.27 2.09 -3.87
CA SER A 62 5.45 2.90 -3.65
C SER A 62 6.44 2.64 -4.77
N ALA A 63 6.91 3.70 -5.42
CA ALA A 63 7.79 3.62 -6.59
C ALA A 63 9.24 3.87 -6.20
N TYR A 64 10.15 3.10 -6.80
CA TYR A 64 11.59 3.15 -6.58
C TYR A 64 12.32 3.17 -7.92
N PRO A 65 13.53 3.79 -7.98
CA PRO A 65 14.26 3.86 -9.25
C PRO A 65 14.72 2.50 -9.77
N SER A 66 14.93 1.53 -8.88
CA SER A 66 15.45 0.20 -9.25
C SER A 66 15.06 -0.85 -8.22
N GLN A 67 15.22 -2.11 -8.60
CA GLN A 67 15.05 -3.24 -7.68
C GLN A 67 16.06 -3.16 -6.52
N GLU A 68 17.28 -2.74 -6.80
CA GLU A 68 18.31 -2.58 -5.77
C GLU A 68 17.92 -1.55 -4.73
N ALA A 69 17.37 -0.42 -5.18
CA ALA A 69 16.89 0.64 -4.27
C ALA A 69 15.74 0.13 -3.41
N LEU A 70 14.81 -0.63 -3.98
CA LEU A 70 13.72 -1.26 -3.23
C LEU A 70 14.27 -2.24 -2.19
N ASN A 71 15.18 -3.13 -2.59
CA ASN A 71 15.75 -4.11 -1.68
C ASN A 71 16.46 -3.44 -0.51
N TYR A 72 17.20 -2.37 -0.78
CA TYR A 72 17.85 -1.57 0.27
C TYR A 72 16.81 -0.98 1.22
N ALA A 73 15.79 -0.32 0.68
CA ALA A 73 14.73 0.30 1.48
C ALA A 73 14.05 -0.72 2.41
N LEU A 74 13.75 -1.91 1.90
CA LEU A 74 13.11 -2.97 2.66
C LEU A 74 14.00 -3.56 3.75
N SER A 75 15.31 -3.34 3.69
CA SER A 75 16.25 -3.80 4.70
C SER A 75 16.42 -2.81 5.86
N GLN A 76 15.83 -1.61 5.76
CA GLN A 76 16.02 -0.55 6.73
C GLN A 76 15.03 -0.64 7.90
N PRO A 77 15.38 -0.06 9.06
CA PRO A 77 14.52 -0.10 10.25
C PRO A 77 13.12 0.48 10.04
N ILE A 78 12.95 1.42 9.13
CA ILE A 78 11.65 2.02 8.83
C ILE A 78 10.60 0.95 8.46
N ARG A 79 11.02 -0.16 7.86
CA ARG A 79 10.11 -1.26 7.54
C ARG A 79 9.46 -1.85 8.78
N LEU A 80 10.22 -1.97 9.86
CA LEU A 80 9.71 -2.49 11.14
C LEU A 80 8.74 -1.50 11.78
N GLU A 81 9.01 -0.19 11.68
CA GLU A 81 8.10 0.84 12.16
C GLU A 81 6.76 0.76 11.41
N LEU A 82 6.83 0.62 10.08
CA LEU A 82 5.61 0.50 9.26
C LEU A 82 4.81 -0.73 9.64
N ARG A 83 5.47 -1.88 9.81
CA ARG A 83 4.80 -3.12 10.23
C ARG A 83 4.12 -2.97 11.58
N ALA A 84 4.81 -2.34 12.54
CA ALA A 84 4.26 -2.11 13.87
C ALA A 84 3.00 -1.22 13.79
N LYS A 85 3.05 -0.19 12.96
CA LYS A 85 1.93 0.71 12.76
C LYS A 85 0.74 0.00 12.11
N MET A 86 1.00 -0.81 11.09
CA MET A 86 -0.05 -1.60 10.44
C MET A 86 -0.73 -2.57 11.42
N LYS A 87 0.01 -3.16 12.34
CA LYS A 87 -0.56 -4.07 13.35
C LYS A 87 -1.60 -3.39 14.25
N GLU A 88 -1.55 -2.07 14.38
CA GLU A 88 -2.54 -1.33 15.19
C GLU A 88 -3.89 -1.25 14.51
N ILE A 89 -3.94 -1.32 13.18
CA ILE A 89 -5.19 -1.15 12.44
C ILE A 89 -5.67 -2.42 11.73
N LEU A 90 -4.79 -3.34 11.39
CA LEU A 90 -5.15 -4.57 10.69
C LEU A 90 -6.17 -5.45 11.41
N PRO A 91 -6.30 -5.44 12.75
CA PRO A 91 -7.39 -6.17 13.40
C PRO A 91 -8.79 -5.78 12.92
N LEU A 92 -8.96 -4.59 12.36
CA LEU A 92 -10.23 -4.14 11.78
C LEU A 92 -10.46 -4.67 10.37
N PHE A 93 -9.43 -5.24 9.73
CA PHE A 93 -9.52 -5.77 8.38
C PHE A 93 -9.77 -7.28 8.40
N GLN A 94 -10.71 -7.73 7.56
CA GLN A 94 -11.04 -9.14 7.42
C GLN A 94 -10.61 -9.61 6.03
N GLY A 95 -9.52 -10.36 5.97
CA GLY A 95 -8.96 -10.83 4.72
C GLY A 95 -7.46 -11.03 4.82
N ARG A 96 -6.75 -10.81 3.71
CA ARG A 96 -5.30 -11.01 3.65
C ARG A 96 -4.59 -9.81 3.01
N LEU A 97 -3.35 -9.62 3.45
CA LEU A 97 -2.43 -8.65 2.85
C LEU A 97 -1.37 -9.43 2.07
N PHE A 98 -1.14 -9.01 0.84
CA PHE A 98 -0.05 -9.57 0.04
C PHE A 98 0.64 -8.48 -0.78
N HIS A 99 1.85 -8.78 -1.25
CA HIS A 99 2.66 -7.82 -2.01
C HIS A 99 2.98 -8.37 -3.39
N ILE A 100 3.01 -7.47 -4.36
CA ILE A 100 3.52 -7.75 -5.71
C ILE A 100 4.50 -6.65 -6.05
N THR A 101 5.70 -7.02 -6.50
CA THR A 101 6.66 -6.05 -7.05
C THR A 101 6.49 -6.05 -8.55
N GLN A 102 6.23 -4.87 -9.12
CA GLN A 102 5.97 -4.71 -10.54
C GLN A 102 7.05 -3.86 -11.21
N ALA A 103 7.45 -4.25 -12.40
CA ALA A 103 8.33 -3.43 -13.22
C ALA A 103 7.46 -2.52 -14.10
N MET A 104 7.82 -1.24 -14.16
CA MET A 104 7.13 -0.28 -15.00
C MET A 104 7.46 -0.56 -16.48
N ILE A 105 6.44 -0.76 -17.30
CA ILE A 105 6.59 -0.91 -18.75
C ILE A 105 6.40 0.43 -19.43
N ALA A 106 5.42 1.19 -18.99
CA ALA A 106 5.11 2.49 -19.57
C ALA A 106 4.49 3.38 -18.49
N ASP A 107 4.82 4.65 -18.54
CA ASP A 107 4.26 5.69 -17.67
C ASP A 107 4.05 6.94 -18.52
N GLU A 108 2.99 6.90 -19.33
CA GLU A 108 2.66 7.95 -20.28
C GLU A 108 1.64 8.90 -19.69
N LYS A 109 1.93 10.20 -19.74
CA LYS A 109 0.97 11.23 -19.35
C LYS A 109 0.21 11.69 -20.59
N THR A 110 -1.11 11.77 -20.48
CA THR A 110 -1.94 12.29 -21.55
C THR A 110 -2.42 13.70 -21.21
N ALA A 111 -2.54 14.53 -22.24
CA ALA A 111 -3.01 15.91 -22.09
C ALA A 111 -4.51 15.96 -21.83
#